data_2a61272f2593f19c3fbe97b651d56db7
#
_entry.id   2a61272f2593f19c3fbe97b651d56db7
#
_cell.length_a   1.000
_cell.length_b   1.000
_cell.length_c   1.000
_cell.angle_alpha   90.00
_cell.angle_beta   90.00
_cell.angle_gamma   90.00
#
_symmetry.space_group_name_H-M   'P 1'
#
loop_
_entity.id
_entity.type
_entity.pdbx_description
1 polymer ?
#
loop_
_entity_poly.entity_id
_entity_poly.type
_entity_poly.pdbx_seq_one_letter_code
_entity_poly.pdbx_strand_id
1 'polypeptide(L)'
;MNPTLKRLLGVTVAAATGAAALLGTGAGAADAAGRAHRAYCDRAVRPVWTGGDPSRNMTAHGCDLPDGGRRWYTVEVDTLVEPHYRTDYLDGGVDRTETTHDRTIRCLGYTSHGDTVDWFGCVPH
;
A
#
# COMPACT_ATOMS: atom_id res chain seq x y z
N MET A 1 13.38 40.75 46.16
CA MET A 1 12.84 39.90 45.11
C MET A 1 13.16 38.45 45.44
N ASN A 2 12.19 37.63 45.63
CA ASN A 2 12.41 36.24 46.01
C ASN A 2 12.91 35.41 44.80
N PRO A 3 14.10 34.84 44.89
CA PRO A 3 14.63 34.01 43.80
C PRO A 3 13.83 32.70 43.60
N THR A 4 13.00 32.36 44.55
CA THR A 4 12.16 31.18 44.50
C THR A 4 11.04 31.25 43.46
N LEU A 5 10.58 32.45 43.10
CA LEU A 5 9.53 32.62 42.10
C LEU A 5 10.01 32.33 40.64
N LYS A 6 11.28 32.55 40.38
CA LYS A 6 11.88 32.27 39.05
C LYS A 6 12.11 30.78 38.78
N ARG A 7 12.24 29.98 39.84
CA ARG A 7 12.42 28.54 39.72
C ARG A 7 11.12 27.77 39.45
N LEU A 8 10.01 28.29 39.95
CA LEU A 8 8.69 27.68 39.77
C LEU A 8 8.15 27.81 38.33
N LEU A 9 8.47 28.90 37.65
CA LEU A 9 8.08 29.16 36.28
C LEU A 9 8.84 28.29 35.27
N GLY A 10 10.06 27.90 35.56
CA GLY A 10 10.86 27.06 34.69
C GLY A 10 10.42 25.58 34.65
N VAL A 11 9.92 25.10 35.78
CA VAL A 11 9.55 23.69 35.93
C VAL A 11 8.22 23.38 35.23
N THR A 12 7.26 24.32 35.25
CA THR A 12 5.97 24.15 34.60
C THR A 12 6.07 24.14 33.09
N VAL A 13 6.97 24.88 32.50
CA VAL A 13 7.17 24.92 31.04
C VAL A 13 7.82 23.62 30.53
N ALA A 14 8.74 23.04 31.30
CA ALA A 14 9.38 21.77 30.91
C ALA A 14 8.40 20.59 30.94
N ALA A 15 7.45 20.56 31.87
CA ALA A 15 6.44 19.49 31.94
C ALA A 15 5.44 19.55 30.79
N ALA A 16 5.05 20.73 30.34
CA ALA A 16 4.15 20.90 29.23
C ALA A 16 4.76 20.47 27.89
N THR A 17 6.06 20.76 27.70
CA THR A 17 6.78 20.34 26.49
C THR A 17 6.99 18.82 26.42
N GLY A 18 7.18 18.17 27.53
CA GLY A 18 7.33 16.72 27.59
C GLY A 18 6.04 15.95 27.22
N ALA A 19 4.89 16.46 27.67
CA ALA A 19 3.60 15.83 27.36
C ALA A 19 3.24 15.95 25.87
N ALA A 20 3.51 17.07 25.23
CA ALA A 20 3.27 17.27 23.80
C ALA A 20 4.16 16.38 22.93
N ALA A 21 5.40 16.15 23.32
CA ALA A 21 6.33 15.27 22.60
C ALA A 21 5.88 13.79 22.67
N LEU A 22 5.32 13.35 23.77
CA LEU A 22 4.82 11.98 23.93
C LEU A 22 3.58 11.70 23.07
N LEU A 23 2.68 12.66 22.92
CA LEU A 23 1.51 12.55 22.05
C LEU A 23 1.90 12.53 20.56
N GLY A 24 2.91 13.29 20.15
CA GLY A 24 3.41 13.30 18.78
C GLY A 24 4.09 11.99 18.37
N THR A 25 4.85 11.35 19.25
CA THR A 25 5.52 10.08 18.96
C THR A 25 4.56 8.91 18.89
N GLY A 26 3.46 8.90 19.62
CA GLY A 26 2.45 7.85 19.56
C GLY A 26 1.69 7.82 18.22
N ALA A 27 1.30 8.98 17.70
CA ALA A 27 0.63 9.09 16.41
C ALA A 27 1.54 8.72 15.23
N GLY A 28 2.83 9.12 15.26
CA GLY A 28 3.79 8.79 14.21
C GLY A 28 4.11 7.30 14.13
N ALA A 29 4.15 6.59 15.25
CA ALA A 29 4.41 5.15 15.28
C ALA A 29 3.24 4.34 14.70
N ALA A 30 1.99 4.74 14.95
CA ALA A 30 0.81 4.07 14.39
C ALA A 30 0.74 4.23 12.86
N ASP A 31 1.03 5.42 12.31
CA ASP A 31 1.09 5.67 10.88
C ASP A 31 2.20 4.86 10.19
N ALA A 32 3.38 4.77 10.78
CA ALA A 32 4.49 3.98 10.25
C ALA A 32 4.15 2.48 10.18
N ALA A 33 3.46 1.93 11.17
CA ALA A 33 3.02 0.54 11.17
C ALA A 33 1.95 0.27 10.09
N GLY A 34 1.03 1.20 9.83
CA GLY A 34 0.04 1.11 8.77
C GLY A 34 0.65 1.17 7.37
N ARG A 35 1.71 1.92 7.17
CA ARG A 35 2.43 2.04 5.90
C ARG A 35 3.29 0.85 5.56
N ALA A 36 3.77 0.07 6.54
CA ALA A 36 4.66 -1.06 6.34
C ALA A 36 4.06 -2.18 5.46
N HIS A 37 2.75 -2.19 5.25
CA HIS A 37 2.03 -3.20 4.47
C HIS A 37 1.27 -2.63 3.27
N ARG A 38 1.39 -1.34 3.01
CA ARG A 38 0.69 -0.67 1.93
C ARG A 38 1.62 -0.32 0.79
N ALA A 39 1.19 -0.63 -0.41
CA ALA A 39 1.80 -0.19 -1.65
C ALA A 39 0.78 0.64 -2.45
N TYR A 40 1.29 1.59 -3.21
CA TYR A 40 0.50 2.41 -4.11
C TYR A 40 1.07 2.26 -5.51
N CYS A 41 0.24 1.89 -6.48
CA CYS A 41 0.64 1.74 -7.86
C CYS A 41 -0.25 2.60 -8.75
N ASP A 42 0.34 3.31 -9.70
CA ASP A 42 -0.41 4.14 -10.65
C ASP A 42 -1.27 3.29 -11.58
N ARG A 43 -0.71 2.20 -12.07
CA ARG A 43 -1.37 1.31 -13.01
C ARG A 43 -0.98 -0.14 -12.75
N ALA A 44 -1.96 -1.02 -12.89
CA ALA A 44 -1.73 -2.46 -12.87
C ALA A 44 -2.55 -3.18 -13.95
N VAL A 45 -2.02 -4.31 -14.40
CA VAL A 45 -2.68 -5.21 -15.34
C VAL A 45 -2.85 -6.57 -14.67
N ARG A 46 -4.09 -7.03 -14.58
CA ARG A 46 -4.44 -8.33 -14.03
C ARG A 46 -5.28 -9.13 -15.03
N PRO A 47 -4.75 -10.17 -15.66
CA PRO A 47 -5.50 -11.01 -16.59
C PRO A 47 -6.70 -11.69 -15.91
N VAL A 48 -7.81 -11.78 -16.63
CA VAL A 48 -9.00 -12.50 -16.21
C VAL A 48 -9.24 -13.62 -17.23
N TRP A 49 -9.39 -14.82 -16.73
CA TRP A 49 -9.58 -16.00 -17.56
C TRP A 49 -11.05 -16.34 -17.73
N THR A 50 -11.35 -17.26 -18.61
CA THR A 50 -12.73 -17.69 -18.90
C THR A 50 -13.50 -18.01 -17.61
N GLY A 51 -14.73 -17.51 -17.53
CA GLY A 51 -15.56 -17.67 -16.33
C GLY A 51 -15.46 -16.50 -15.34
N GLY A 52 -14.67 -15.47 -15.67
CA GLY A 52 -14.54 -14.28 -14.84
C GLY A 52 -13.57 -14.45 -13.67
N ASP A 53 -12.66 -15.43 -13.76
CA ASP A 53 -11.69 -15.70 -12.69
C ASP A 53 -10.44 -14.83 -12.88
N PRO A 54 -10.18 -13.86 -11.98
CA PRO A 54 -9.00 -13.01 -12.09
C PRO A 54 -7.73 -13.76 -11.75
N SER A 55 -6.65 -13.40 -12.41
CA SER A 55 -5.33 -13.94 -12.09
C SER A 55 -4.92 -13.61 -10.66
N ARG A 56 -4.21 -14.54 -10.05
CA ARG A 56 -3.55 -14.31 -8.75
C ARG A 56 -2.24 -13.52 -8.88
N ASN A 57 -1.84 -13.20 -10.09
CA ASN A 57 -0.66 -12.39 -10.39
C ASN A 57 -1.09 -11.10 -11.10
N MET A 58 -0.39 -10.04 -10.77
CA MET A 58 -0.67 -8.70 -11.29
C MET A 58 0.65 -7.99 -11.58
N THR A 59 0.76 -7.39 -12.76
CA THR A 59 1.92 -6.58 -13.13
C THR A 59 1.57 -5.12 -12.99
N ALA A 60 2.34 -4.38 -12.20
CA ALA A 60 2.09 -2.99 -11.89
C ALA A 60 3.26 -2.07 -12.24
N HIS A 61 2.96 -0.80 -12.43
CA HIS A 61 3.91 0.25 -12.73
C HIS A 61 3.65 1.49 -11.87
N GLY A 62 4.69 2.30 -11.67
CA GLY A 62 4.60 3.51 -10.87
C GLY A 62 4.25 3.21 -9.42
N CYS A 63 4.88 2.18 -8.85
CA CYS A 63 4.59 1.75 -7.49
C CYS A 63 5.49 2.44 -6.47
N ASP A 64 4.88 2.89 -5.39
CA ASP A 64 5.54 3.23 -4.14
C ASP A 64 5.46 2.01 -3.23
N LEU A 65 6.61 1.37 -3.01
CA LEU A 65 6.70 0.09 -2.33
C LEU A 65 7.08 0.26 -0.87
N PRO A 66 6.45 -0.51 0.04
CA PRO A 66 6.87 -0.56 1.43
C PRO A 66 8.19 -1.35 1.58
N ASP A 67 8.82 -1.23 2.73
CA ASP A 67 9.97 -2.05 3.07
C ASP A 67 9.62 -3.54 3.00
N GLY A 68 10.47 -4.32 2.30
CA GLY A 68 10.22 -5.72 2.00
C GLY A 68 10.29 -6.64 3.22
N GLY A 69 9.96 -7.92 2.99
CA GLY A 69 10.16 -9.01 3.94
C GLY A 69 8.93 -9.41 4.77
N ARG A 70 7.75 -8.93 4.42
CA ARG A 70 6.51 -9.34 5.08
C ARG A 70 5.58 -10.09 4.14
N ARG A 71 4.62 -10.78 4.70
CA ARG A 71 3.53 -11.43 3.96
C ARG A 71 2.29 -10.55 4.03
N TRP A 72 1.52 -10.54 2.96
CA TRP A 72 0.27 -9.82 2.81
C TRP A 72 0.44 -8.31 2.78
N TYR A 73 0.43 -7.83 1.57
CA TYR A 73 0.42 -6.40 1.26
C TYR A 73 -0.97 -5.97 0.82
N THR A 74 -1.35 -4.77 1.22
CA THR A 74 -2.50 -4.08 0.66
C THR A 74 -2.00 -3.18 -0.47
N VAL A 75 -2.37 -3.49 -1.69
CA VAL A 75 -1.97 -2.75 -2.90
C VAL A 75 -3.13 -1.88 -3.34
N GLU A 76 -2.93 -0.58 -3.29
CA GLU A 76 -3.86 0.39 -3.83
C GLU A 76 -3.44 0.73 -5.26
N VAL A 77 -4.34 0.55 -6.21
CA VAL A 77 -4.11 0.75 -7.64
C VAL A 77 -5.03 1.84 -8.15
N ASP A 78 -4.46 2.89 -8.71
CA ASP A 78 -5.24 3.99 -9.29
C ASP A 78 -6.00 3.54 -10.53
N THR A 79 -5.32 2.87 -11.46
CA THR A 79 -5.93 2.33 -12.67
C THR A 79 -5.63 0.84 -12.80
N LEU A 80 -6.66 0.01 -12.68
CA LEU A 80 -6.58 -1.44 -12.89
C LEU A 80 -7.16 -1.81 -14.25
N VAL A 81 -6.34 -2.46 -15.07
CA VAL A 81 -6.73 -2.97 -16.39
C VAL A 81 -6.84 -4.49 -16.33
N GLU A 82 -8.00 -4.99 -16.68
CA GLU A 82 -8.30 -6.42 -16.66
C GLU A 82 -8.65 -6.92 -18.06
N PRO A 83 -7.67 -7.42 -18.82
CA PRO A 83 -7.95 -8.09 -20.10
C PRO A 83 -8.58 -9.47 -19.83
N HIS A 84 -9.71 -9.73 -20.47
CA HIS A 84 -10.42 -11.00 -20.39
C HIS A 84 -9.99 -11.90 -21.54
N TYR A 85 -9.35 -13.01 -21.20
CA TYR A 85 -8.84 -13.98 -22.16
C TYR A 85 -9.81 -15.14 -22.35
N ARG A 86 -9.94 -15.58 -23.61
CA ARG A 86 -10.62 -16.82 -23.95
C ARG A 86 -9.65 -17.98 -23.85
N THR A 87 -9.98 -18.98 -23.06
CA THR A 87 -9.15 -20.19 -22.91
C THR A 87 -9.45 -21.26 -23.95
N ASP A 88 -10.50 -21.10 -24.70
CA ASP A 88 -10.93 -22.01 -25.77
C ASP A 88 -10.17 -21.80 -27.10
N TYR A 89 -9.35 -20.75 -27.19
CA TYR A 89 -8.49 -20.49 -28.33
C TYR A 89 -7.04 -20.74 -28.00
N LEU A 90 -6.36 -21.50 -28.83
CA LEU A 90 -4.93 -21.82 -28.71
C LEU A 90 -4.02 -20.58 -28.84
N ASP A 91 -4.53 -19.51 -29.38
CA ASP A 91 -3.83 -18.25 -29.62
C ASP A 91 -4.14 -17.16 -28.56
N GLY A 92 -4.93 -17.47 -27.54
CA GLY A 92 -5.11 -16.64 -26.36
C GLY A 92 -5.71 -15.25 -26.63
N GLY A 93 -6.72 -15.17 -27.50
CA GLY A 93 -7.36 -13.90 -27.85
C GLY A 93 -8.00 -13.19 -26.66
N VAL A 94 -7.84 -11.86 -26.61
CA VAL A 94 -8.53 -11.00 -25.64
C VAL A 94 -9.94 -10.74 -26.15
N ASP A 95 -10.94 -11.09 -25.35
CA ASP A 95 -12.35 -10.88 -25.67
C ASP A 95 -12.79 -9.44 -25.40
N ARG A 96 -12.44 -8.94 -24.21
CA ARG A 96 -12.71 -7.58 -23.77
C ARG A 96 -11.68 -7.13 -22.77
N THR A 97 -11.58 -5.82 -22.55
CA THR A 97 -10.72 -5.24 -21.50
C THR A 97 -11.59 -4.36 -20.62
N GLU A 98 -11.57 -4.62 -19.33
CA GLU A 98 -12.20 -3.78 -18.32
C GLU A 98 -11.16 -2.89 -17.66
N THR A 99 -11.53 -1.63 -17.42
CA THR A 99 -10.69 -0.69 -16.69
C THR A 99 -11.48 -0.15 -15.50
N THR A 100 -10.91 -0.28 -14.33
CA THR A 100 -11.49 0.21 -13.08
C THR A 100 -10.49 1.10 -12.37
N HIS A 101 -10.99 1.98 -11.50
CA HIS A 101 -10.18 2.93 -10.75
C HIS A 101 -10.30 2.72 -9.26
N ASP A 102 -9.30 3.17 -8.51
CA ASP A 102 -9.28 3.18 -7.05
C ASP A 102 -9.57 1.80 -6.45
N ARG A 103 -8.81 0.80 -6.90
CA ARG A 103 -8.97 -0.59 -6.45
C ARG A 103 -7.96 -0.93 -5.37
N THR A 104 -8.42 -1.69 -4.40
CA THR A 104 -7.58 -2.25 -3.32
C THR A 104 -7.51 -3.76 -3.47
N ILE A 105 -6.30 -4.29 -3.55
CA ILE A 105 -6.04 -5.73 -3.76
C ILE A 105 -5.07 -6.20 -2.69
N ARG A 106 -5.30 -7.37 -2.12
CA ARG A 106 -4.36 -8.01 -1.20
C ARG A 106 -3.50 -9.01 -1.94
N CYS A 107 -2.18 -8.85 -1.85
CA CYS A 107 -1.20 -9.74 -2.47
C CYS A 107 -0.24 -10.31 -1.43
N LEU A 108 0.25 -11.53 -1.68
CA LEU A 108 1.15 -12.21 -0.76
C LEU A 108 2.55 -11.61 -0.75
N GLY A 109 3.03 -11.18 -1.90
CA GLY A 109 4.37 -10.61 -2.07
C GLY A 109 4.58 -10.02 -3.46
N TYR A 110 5.80 -9.56 -3.71
CA TYR A 110 6.17 -8.97 -4.99
C TYR A 110 7.65 -9.19 -5.33
N THR A 111 7.96 -9.07 -6.63
CA THR A 111 9.30 -8.88 -7.15
C THR A 111 9.33 -7.60 -7.99
N SER A 112 10.43 -6.87 -7.95
CA SER A 112 10.55 -5.61 -8.69
C SER A 112 11.71 -5.64 -9.67
N HIS A 113 11.48 -5.10 -10.88
CA HIS A 113 12.45 -4.98 -11.95
C HIS A 113 12.35 -3.57 -12.55
N GLY A 114 13.19 -2.64 -12.10
CA GLY A 114 13.09 -1.26 -12.51
C GLY A 114 11.75 -0.64 -12.09
N ASP A 115 10.98 -0.14 -13.05
CA ASP A 115 9.66 0.44 -12.82
C ASP A 115 8.52 -0.60 -12.78
N THR A 116 8.82 -1.85 -13.11
CA THR A 116 7.85 -2.94 -13.14
C THR A 116 7.85 -3.71 -11.85
N VAL A 117 6.68 -3.91 -11.27
CA VAL A 117 6.47 -4.70 -10.05
C VAL A 117 5.52 -5.85 -10.35
N ASP A 118 5.97 -7.07 -10.15
CA ASP A 118 5.16 -8.26 -10.29
C ASP A 118 4.64 -8.70 -8.93
N TRP A 119 3.35 -8.51 -8.71
CA TRP A 119 2.63 -8.95 -7.52
C TRP A 119 2.13 -10.38 -7.70
N PHE A 120 2.28 -11.20 -6.68
CA PHE A 120 1.84 -12.60 -6.70
C PHE A 120 0.98 -12.97 -5.50
N GLY A 121 0.20 -14.03 -5.65
CA GLY A 121 -0.72 -14.50 -4.63
C GLY A 121 -1.77 -13.47 -4.25
N CYS A 122 -2.27 -12.72 -5.25
CA CYS A 122 -3.30 -11.72 -5.06
C CYS A 122 -4.66 -12.38 -4.88
N VAL A 123 -5.39 -11.95 -3.86
CA VAL A 123 -6.74 -12.45 -3.58
C VAL A 123 -7.72 -11.63 -4.43
N PRO A 124 -8.58 -12.28 -5.21
CA PRO A 124 -9.67 -11.57 -5.88
C PRO A 124 -10.65 -11.01 -4.85
N HIS A 125 -11.09 -9.78 -5.06
CA HIS A 125 -12.16 -9.14 -4.30
C HIS A 125 -13.44 -9.14 -5.12
#